data_0f7dfab024c72c4006d547b839eaa4dc
#
_entry.id   0f7dfab024c72c4006d547b839eaa4dc
#
_cell.length_a   1.000
_cell.length_b   1.000
_cell.length_c   1.000
_cell.angle_alpha   90.00
_cell.angle_beta   90.00
_cell.angle_gamma   90.00
#
_symmetry.space_group_name_H-M   'P 1'
#
loop_
_entity.id
_entity.type
_entity.pdbx_description
1 polymer ?
#
loop_
_entity_poly.entity_id
_entity_poly.type
_entity_poly.pdbx_seq_one_letter_code
_entity_poly.pdbx_strand_id
1 'polypeptide(L)'
;LLRDARNTPEHLQEAREILEVPIARLAAQHRTAEHIERLRAHMRTMEAQQHLTRAFIDADGDFHYELARATGNPVLEIVSRTLLTMLRSERVFMVGFRDEIGGAIRSHAEIVAAVERQDAEAAGTAMATHLGHVSAVLRSLRGPAPVAVATSAQA
;
A
#
# COMPACT_ATOMS: atom_id res chain seq x y z
N LEU A 1 -2.04 11.43 17.71
CA LEU A 1 -0.86 10.92 18.46
C LEU A 1 0.35 10.57 17.59
N LEU A 2 0.34 10.72 16.25
CA LEU A 2 1.42 10.27 15.36
C LEU A 2 1.85 11.31 14.32
N ARG A 3 1.62 12.59 14.57
CA ARG A 3 2.35 13.66 13.88
C ARG A 3 3.70 13.89 14.58
N ASP A 4 4.51 12.85 14.67
CA ASP A 4 5.91 13.01 14.99
C ASP A 4 6.62 13.46 13.70
N ALA A 5 7.30 14.60 13.75
CA ALA A 5 8.08 15.14 12.62
C ALA A 5 9.17 14.16 12.12
N ARG A 6 9.39 13.04 12.83
CA ARG A 6 10.30 11.95 12.46
C ARG A 6 9.67 10.92 11.50
N ASN A 7 8.34 10.84 11.42
CA ASN A 7 7.65 9.91 10.52
C ASN A 7 7.41 10.60 9.18
N THR A 8 8.27 10.37 8.23
CA THR A 8 8.09 10.85 6.86
C THR A 8 7.32 9.83 6.02
N PRO A 9 6.65 10.24 4.94
CA PRO A 9 6.04 9.33 3.98
C PRO A 9 6.99 8.24 3.48
N GLU A 10 8.27 8.57 3.32
CA GLU A 10 9.29 7.60 2.90
C GLU A 10 9.51 6.51 3.93
N HIS A 11 9.59 6.85 5.22
CA HIS A 11 9.73 5.87 6.30
C HIS A 11 8.52 4.92 6.34
N LEU A 12 7.32 5.48 6.14
CA LEU A 12 6.10 4.66 6.07
C LEU A 12 6.09 3.76 4.84
N GLN A 13 6.54 4.27 3.70
CA GLN A 13 6.62 3.49 2.47
C GLN A 13 7.67 2.37 2.57
N GLU A 14 8.84 2.65 3.13
CA GLU A 14 9.86 1.64 3.43
C GLU A 14 9.31 0.54 4.35
N ALA A 15 8.58 0.92 5.41
CA ALA A 15 7.92 -0.04 6.29
C ALA A 15 6.88 -0.90 5.55
N ARG A 16 6.13 -0.32 4.60
CA ARG A 16 5.22 -1.08 3.73
C ARG A 16 5.96 -2.12 2.90
N GLU A 17 7.03 -1.73 2.22
CA GLU A 17 7.80 -2.64 1.37
C GLU A 17 8.37 -3.81 2.17
N ILE A 18 8.88 -3.54 3.39
CA ILE A 18 9.41 -4.58 4.30
C ILE A 18 8.31 -5.53 4.79
N LEU A 19 7.10 -5.03 5.06
CA LEU A 19 6.04 -5.81 5.68
C LEU A 19 5.06 -6.41 4.67
N GLU A 20 4.57 -5.62 3.71
CA GLU A 20 3.45 -6.03 2.87
C GLU A 20 3.85 -7.01 1.77
N VAL A 21 5.10 -6.96 1.28
CA VAL A 21 5.59 -7.92 0.28
C VAL A 21 5.65 -9.35 0.86
N PRO A 22 6.27 -9.60 2.02
CA PRO A 22 6.19 -10.92 2.66
C PRO A 22 4.77 -11.31 3.07
N ILE A 23 3.94 -10.37 3.51
CA ILE A 23 2.53 -10.62 3.84
C ILE A 23 1.77 -11.14 2.63
N ALA A 24 1.94 -10.54 1.45
CA ALA A 24 1.28 -11.00 0.23
C ALA A 24 1.70 -12.44 -0.14
N ARG A 25 2.99 -12.79 0.03
CA ARG A 25 3.48 -14.17 -0.15
C ARG A 25 2.83 -15.16 0.81
N LEU A 26 2.79 -14.81 2.10
CA LEU A 26 2.16 -15.65 3.12
C LEU A 26 0.65 -15.77 2.91
N ALA A 27 -0.01 -14.67 2.53
CA ALA A 27 -1.43 -14.68 2.19
C ALA A 27 -1.72 -15.68 1.06
N ALA A 28 -0.90 -15.71 0.01
CA ALA A 28 -1.05 -16.68 -1.07
C ALA A 28 -0.92 -18.13 -0.58
N GLN A 29 -0.06 -18.39 0.40
CA GLN A 29 0.14 -19.73 0.96
C GLN A 29 -1.00 -20.18 1.88
N HIS A 30 -1.59 -19.27 2.63
CA HIS A 30 -2.51 -19.61 3.75
C HIS A 30 -3.97 -19.16 3.52
N ARG A 31 -4.25 -18.44 2.43
CA ARG A 31 -5.59 -17.90 2.14
C ARG A 31 -6.67 -18.98 2.15
N THR A 32 -7.85 -18.65 2.62
CA THR A 32 -9.09 -19.41 2.43
C THR A 32 -9.93 -18.82 1.30
N ALA A 33 -10.98 -19.54 0.87
CA ALA A 33 -11.95 -19.00 -0.09
C ALA A 33 -12.63 -17.73 0.45
N GLU A 34 -12.88 -17.67 1.75
CA GLU A 34 -13.50 -16.51 2.39
C GLU A 34 -12.59 -15.26 2.33
N HIS A 35 -11.26 -15.40 2.47
CA HIS A 35 -10.31 -14.30 2.29
C HIS A 35 -10.38 -13.77 0.85
N ILE A 36 -10.43 -14.64 -0.16
CA ILE A 36 -10.55 -14.22 -1.56
C ILE A 36 -11.84 -13.44 -1.80
N GLU A 37 -12.97 -13.90 -1.26
CA GLU A 37 -14.25 -13.19 -1.41
C GLU A 37 -14.21 -11.80 -0.75
N ARG A 38 -13.57 -11.66 0.40
CA ARG A 38 -13.36 -10.35 1.06
C ARG A 38 -12.45 -9.44 0.26
N LEU A 39 -11.32 -9.94 -0.24
CA LEU A 39 -10.43 -9.17 -1.13
C LEU A 39 -11.17 -8.66 -2.37
N ARG A 40 -11.96 -9.51 -3.00
CA ARG A 40 -12.81 -9.13 -4.15
C ARG A 40 -13.88 -8.11 -3.77
N ALA A 41 -14.44 -8.20 -2.58
CA ALA A 41 -15.41 -7.21 -2.09
C ALA A 41 -14.77 -5.82 -1.93
N HIS A 42 -13.57 -5.74 -1.37
CA HIS A 42 -12.81 -4.49 -1.28
C HIS A 42 -12.48 -3.94 -2.67
N MET A 43 -12.08 -4.80 -3.61
CA MET A 43 -11.86 -4.43 -5.02
C MET A 43 -13.11 -3.80 -5.64
N ARG A 44 -14.28 -4.45 -5.52
CA ARG A 44 -15.55 -3.91 -6.04
C ARG A 44 -15.88 -2.54 -5.45
N THR A 45 -15.59 -2.34 -4.17
CA THR A 45 -15.80 -1.03 -3.52
C THR A 45 -14.86 0.02 -4.10
N MET A 46 -13.58 -0.29 -4.29
CA MET A 46 -12.62 0.63 -4.92
C MET A 46 -13.02 0.98 -6.35
N GLU A 47 -13.44 0.00 -7.16
CA GLU A 47 -13.92 0.20 -8.52
C GLU A 47 -15.17 1.09 -8.59
N ALA A 48 -16.14 0.90 -7.68
CA ALA A 48 -17.36 1.68 -7.61
C ALA A 48 -17.11 3.12 -7.11
N GLN A 49 -16.04 3.34 -6.32
CA GLN A 49 -15.73 4.59 -5.63
C GLN A 49 -14.50 5.32 -6.21
N GLN A 50 -14.23 5.17 -7.51
CA GLN A 50 -13.07 5.76 -8.21
C GLN A 50 -12.95 7.29 -8.11
N HIS A 51 -13.98 7.98 -7.60
CA HIS A 51 -14.05 9.44 -7.50
C HIS A 51 -13.51 10.00 -6.18
N LEU A 52 -12.61 9.26 -5.52
CA LEU A 52 -11.85 9.80 -4.39
C LEU A 52 -12.69 10.06 -3.14
N THR A 53 -13.51 9.14 -2.80
CA THR A 53 -14.26 9.21 -1.57
C THR A 53 -13.47 8.56 -0.43
N ARG A 54 -13.85 8.91 0.78
CA ARG A 54 -13.40 8.19 1.98
C ARG A 54 -13.59 6.68 1.85
N ALA A 55 -14.65 6.25 1.17
CA ALA A 55 -14.94 4.84 0.92
C ALA A 55 -13.85 4.13 0.10
N PHE A 56 -13.26 4.80 -0.92
CA PHE A 56 -12.12 4.25 -1.65
C PHE A 56 -10.92 4.05 -0.73
N ILE A 57 -10.55 5.06 0.06
CA ILE A 57 -9.40 5.01 0.98
C ILE A 57 -9.58 3.94 2.05
N ASP A 58 -10.78 3.83 2.61
CA ASP A 58 -11.09 2.83 3.61
C ASP A 58 -11.03 1.41 2.98
N ALA A 59 -11.58 1.21 1.77
CA ALA A 59 -11.53 -0.07 1.06
C ALA A 59 -10.09 -0.48 0.66
N ASP A 60 -9.26 0.48 0.24
CA ASP A 60 -7.85 0.25 -0.03
C ASP A 60 -7.10 -0.19 1.25
N GLY A 61 -7.37 0.47 2.38
CA GLY A 61 -6.82 0.07 3.67
C GLY A 61 -7.27 -1.33 4.10
N ASP A 62 -8.56 -1.61 3.97
CA ASP A 62 -9.15 -2.90 4.34
C ASP A 62 -8.65 -4.03 3.43
N PHE A 63 -8.37 -3.75 2.16
CA PHE A 63 -7.73 -4.69 1.24
C PHE A 63 -6.35 -5.15 1.75
N HIS A 64 -5.47 -4.22 2.09
CA HIS A 64 -4.14 -4.54 2.64
C HIS A 64 -4.22 -5.26 3.99
N TYR A 65 -5.19 -4.86 4.82
CA TYR A 65 -5.44 -5.54 6.09
C TYR A 65 -5.95 -6.97 5.89
N GLU A 66 -6.81 -7.22 4.91
CA GLU A 66 -7.31 -8.57 4.60
C GLU A 66 -6.18 -9.49 4.13
N LEU A 67 -5.18 -9.00 3.40
CA LEU A 67 -3.97 -9.76 3.09
C LEU A 67 -3.23 -10.19 4.36
N ALA A 68 -3.10 -9.30 5.35
CA ALA A 68 -2.48 -9.65 6.63
C ALA A 68 -3.28 -10.72 7.38
N ARG A 69 -4.61 -10.64 7.37
CA ARG A 69 -5.50 -11.68 7.94
C ARG A 69 -5.33 -13.03 7.23
N ALA A 70 -5.22 -13.01 5.90
CA ALA A 70 -5.04 -14.21 5.10
C ALA A 70 -3.72 -14.95 5.39
N THR A 71 -2.75 -14.32 6.07
CA THR A 71 -1.54 -15.01 6.56
C THR A 71 -1.82 -16.01 7.67
N GLY A 72 -2.93 -15.86 8.40
CA GLY A 72 -3.23 -16.63 9.61
C GLY A 72 -2.35 -16.29 10.82
N ASN A 73 -1.54 -15.21 10.74
CA ASN A 73 -0.64 -14.78 11.81
C ASN A 73 -1.20 -13.54 12.52
N PRO A 74 -1.73 -13.66 13.76
CA PRO A 74 -2.34 -12.54 14.46
C PRO A 74 -1.37 -11.40 14.78
N VAL A 75 -0.06 -11.66 14.87
CA VAL A 75 0.95 -10.61 15.06
C VAL A 75 1.05 -9.74 13.81
N LEU A 76 1.05 -10.34 12.61
CA LEU A 76 1.05 -9.60 11.36
C LEU A 76 -0.24 -8.77 11.17
N GLU A 77 -1.38 -9.27 11.63
CA GLU A 77 -2.63 -8.51 11.65
C GLU A 77 -2.51 -7.22 12.49
N ILE A 78 -1.98 -7.34 13.72
CA ILE A 78 -1.81 -6.19 14.63
C ILE A 78 -0.83 -5.17 14.03
N VAL A 79 0.32 -5.62 13.54
CA VAL A 79 1.33 -4.75 12.94
C VAL A 79 0.78 -4.04 11.71
N SER A 80 0.11 -4.77 10.81
CA SER A 80 -0.51 -4.18 9.61
C SER A 80 -1.58 -3.16 9.98
N ARG A 81 -2.45 -3.45 10.92
CA ARG A 81 -3.49 -2.49 11.36
C ARG A 81 -2.87 -1.20 11.88
N THR A 82 -1.79 -1.27 12.63
CA THR A 82 -1.07 -0.10 13.15
C THR A 82 -0.48 0.72 12.00
N LEU A 83 0.23 0.07 11.08
CA LEU A 83 0.82 0.72 9.90
C LEU A 83 -0.26 1.41 9.04
N LEU A 84 -1.36 0.71 8.74
CA LEU A 84 -2.46 1.23 7.93
C LEU A 84 -3.15 2.45 8.58
N THR A 85 -3.22 2.48 9.91
CA THR A 85 -3.75 3.64 10.65
C THR A 85 -2.83 4.86 10.47
N MET A 86 -1.52 4.67 10.48
CA MET A 86 -0.54 5.74 10.23
C MET A 86 -0.61 6.26 8.79
N LEU A 87 -0.84 5.37 7.82
CA LEU A 87 -0.91 5.69 6.40
C LEU A 87 -2.20 6.39 5.97
N ARG A 88 -3.23 6.43 6.81
CA ARG A 88 -4.54 6.97 6.42
C ARG A 88 -4.50 8.41 5.94
N SER A 89 -3.70 9.26 6.60
CA SER A 89 -3.52 10.66 6.18
C SER A 89 -2.78 10.79 4.85
N GLU A 90 -1.86 9.90 4.56
CA GLU A 90 -1.10 9.90 3.30
C GLU A 90 -1.93 9.39 2.14
N ARG A 91 -2.76 8.36 2.35
CA ARG A 91 -3.71 7.89 1.36
C ARG A 91 -4.70 8.97 0.93
N VAL A 92 -5.18 9.80 1.89
CA VAL A 92 -6.02 10.96 1.57
C VAL A 92 -5.29 11.93 0.63
N PHE A 93 -4.00 12.12 0.82
CA PHE A 93 -3.20 12.99 -0.03
C PHE A 93 -2.97 12.41 -1.44
N MET A 94 -2.67 11.11 -1.54
CA MET A 94 -2.44 10.39 -2.81
C MET A 94 -3.67 10.39 -3.73
N VAL A 95 -4.85 10.39 -3.13
CA VAL A 95 -6.15 10.38 -3.80
C VAL A 95 -6.41 11.65 -4.64
N GLY A 96 -5.66 12.75 -4.45
CA GLY A 96 -5.70 13.95 -5.31
C GLY A 96 -5.26 13.70 -6.77
N PHE A 97 -4.70 12.52 -7.08
CA PHE A 97 -4.14 12.19 -8.39
C PHE A 97 -5.00 11.14 -9.11
N ARG A 98 -6.01 11.61 -9.83
CA ARG A 98 -7.01 10.76 -10.52
C ARG A 98 -6.42 9.70 -11.45
N ASP A 99 -5.34 10.05 -12.15
CA ASP A 99 -4.72 9.15 -13.13
C ASP A 99 -4.05 7.92 -12.46
N GLU A 100 -3.68 8.04 -11.18
CA GLU A 100 -3.04 6.96 -10.42
C GLU A 100 -4.02 5.92 -9.88
N ILE A 101 -5.31 6.26 -9.73
CA ILE A 101 -6.32 5.36 -9.17
C ILE A 101 -6.54 4.14 -10.06
N GLY A 102 -6.64 4.36 -11.37
CA GLY A 102 -6.78 3.26 -12.32
C GLY A 102 -5.58 2.31 -12.28
N GLY A 103 -4.37 2.85 -12.07
CA GLY A 103 -3.15 2.09 -11.86
C GLY A 103 -3.20 1.26 -10.57
N ALA A 104 -3.62 1.87 -9.47
CA ALA A 104 -3.76 1.19 -8.18
C ALA A 104 -4.77 0.03 -8.26
N ILE A 105 -5.95 0.24 -8.84
CA ILE A 105 -6.95 -0.81 -9.01
C ILE A 105 -6.40 -1.99 -9.84
N ARG A 106 -5.71 -1.73 -10.93
CA ARG A 106 -5.10 -2.80 -11.74
C ARG A 106 -4.05 -3.59 -10.95
N SER A 107 -3.17 -2.93 -10.24
CA SER A 107 -2.15 -3.60 -9.43
C SER A 107 -2.75 -4.42 -8.28
N HIS A 108 -3.82 -3.95 -7.65
CA HIS A 108 -4.56 -4.74 -6.66
C HIS A 108 -5.20 -5.99 -7.29
N ALA A 109 -5.74 -5.90 -8.50
CA ALA A 109 -6.29 -7.05 -9.21
C ALA A 109 -5.21 -8.13 -9.49
N GLU A 110 -3.99 -7.72 -9.84
CA GLU A 110 -2.84 -8.63 -10.02
C GLU A 110 -2.47 -9.33 -8.71
N ILE A 111 -2.48 -8.61 -7.58
CA ILE A 111 -2.24 -9.20 -6.25
C ILE A 111 -3.32 -10.25 -5.94
N VAL A 112 -4.60 -9.92 -6.09
CA VAL A 112 -5.71 -10.87 -5.83
C VAL A 112 -5.56 -12.11 -6.70
N ALA A 113 -5.29 -11.95 -8.00
CA ALA A 113 -5.13 -13.06 -8.92
C ALA A 113 -3.98 -14.00 -8.53
N ALA A 114 -2.85 -13.46 -8.06
CA ALA A 114 -1.71 -14.25 -7.59
C ALA A 114 -2.03 -14.96 -6.27
N VAL A 115 -2.65 -14.27 -5.31
CA VAL A 115 -3.08 -14.86 -4.03
C VAL A 115 -4.10 -15.96 -4.25
N GLU A 116 -5.07 -15.77 -5.15
CA GLU A 116 -6.07 -16.76 -5.49
C GLU A 116 -5.45 -18.05 -6.07
N ARG A 117 -4.46 -17.91 -6.96
CA ARG A 117 -3.72 -19.05 -7.53
C ARG A 117 -2.74 -19.71 -6.56
N GLN A 118 -2.61 -19.17 -5.35
CA GLN A 118 -1.61 -19.60 -4.35
C GLN A 118 -0.16 -19.48 -4.86
N ASP A 119 0.09 -18.51 -5.73
CA ASP A 119 1.41 -18.21 -6.26
C ASP A 119 2.09 -17.15 -5.39
N ALA A 120 2.86 -17.62 -4.38
CA ALA A 120 3.50 -16.74 -3.40
C ALA A 120 4.52 -15.78 -4.05
N GLU A 121 5.27 -16.22 -5.04
CA GLU A 121 6.27 -15.37 -5.69
C GLU A 121 5.60 -14.31 -6.55
N ALA A 122 4.57 -14.67 -7.32
CA ALA A 122 3.79 -13.70 -8.09
C ALA A 122 3.08 -12.69 -7.17
N ALA A 123 2.53 -13.14 -6.03
CA ALA A 123 1.88 -12.25 -5.06
C ALA A 123 2.86 -11.23 -4.46
N GLY A 124 4.05 -11.68 -4.08
CA GLY A 124 5.11 -10.79 -3.59
C GLY A 124 5.58 -9.79 -4.67
N THR A 125 5.76 -10.25 -5.90
CA THR A 125 6.17 -9.42 -7.03
C THR A 125 5.10 -8.36 -7.35
N ALA A 126 3.82 -8.76 -7.42
CA ALA A 126 2.71 -7.85 -7.66
C ALA A 126 2.61 -6.78 -6.55
N MET A 127 2.77 -7.16 -5.28
CA MET A 127 2.79 -6.22 -4.16
C MET A 127 3.97 -5.25 -4.27
N ALA A 128 5.18 -5.74 -4.56
CA ALA A 128 6.37 -4.89 -4.72
C ALA A 128 6.17 -3.87 -5.87
N THR A 129 5.58 -4.30 -6.99
CA THR A 129 5.26 -3.43 -8.12
C THR A 129 4.24 -2.37 -7.72
N HIS A 130 3.17 -2.76 -7.02
CA HIS A 130 2.16 -1.84 -6.50
C HIS A 130 2.79 -0.76 -5.60
N LEU A 131 3.59 -1.16 -4.62
CA LEU A 131 4.24 -0.23 -3.70
C LEU A 131 5.28 0.65 -4.40
N GLY A 132 5.98 0.12 -5.40
CA GLY A 132 6.90 0.87 -6.23
C GLY A 132 6.23 2.01 -7.01
N HIS A 133 5.02 1.79 -7.53
CA HIS A 133 4.20 2.85 -8.15
C HIS A 133 3.82 3.93 -7.14
N VAL A 134 3.37 3.55 -5.95
CA VAL A 134 3.06 4.50 -4.86
C VAL A 134 4.29 5.34 -4.50
N SER A 135 5.46 4.71 -4.36
CA SER A 135 6.74 5.40 -4.10
C SER A 135 7.10 6.39 -5.21
N ALA A 136 6.87 6.03 -6.47
CA ALA A 136 7.15 6.91 -7.61
C ALA A 136 6.27 8.17 -7.58
N VAL A 137 4.97 7.99 -7.29
CA VAL A 137 4.03 9.10 -7.16
C VAL A 137 4.43 10.02 -6.01
N LEU A 138 4.72 9.48 -4.83
CA LEU A 138 5.17 10.28 -3.67
C LEU A 138 6.42 11.11 -3.99
N ARG A 139 7.38 10.54 -4.72
CA ARG A 139 8.57 11.28 -5.16
C ARG A 139 8.24 12.40 -6.15
N SER A 140 7.34 12.17 -7.10
CA SER A 140 6.97 13.18 -8.10
C SER A 140 6.31 14.41 -7.48
N LEU A 141 5.61 14.24 -6.36
CA LEU A 141 4.90 15.29 -5.64
C LEU A 141 5.81 16.23 -4.85
N ARG A 142 7.02 15.82 -4.53
CA ARG A 142 7.97 16.62 -3.74
C ARG A 142 8.86 17.54 -4.57
N GLY A 143 8.89 17.39 -5.88
CA GLY A 143 9.82 18.12 -6.75
C GLY A 143 11.28 17.67 -6.54
N PRO A 144 12.24 18.18 -7.32
CA PRO A 144 13.64 17.87 -7.14
C PRO A 144 14.10 18.37 -5.76
N ALA A 145 14.86 17.51 -5.04
CA ALA A 145 15.48 17.88 -3.77
C ALA A 145 16.24 19.20 -3.93
N PRO A 146 16.19 20.15 -2.97
CA PRO A 146 16.96 21.38 -3.05
C PRO A 146 18.43 21.00 -3.23
N VAL A 147 19.01 21.47 -4.35
CA VAL A 147 20.45 21.31 -4.61
C VAL A 147 21.18 21.95 -3.44
N ALA A 148 21.92 21.14 -2.68
CA ALA A 148 22.77 21.68 -1.63
C ALA A 148 23.73 22.67 -2.26
N VAL A 149 23.51 23.98 -2.04
CA VAL A 149 24.43 25.01 -2.44
C VAL A 149 25.67 24.81 -1.55
N ALA A 150 26.72 24.29 -2.16
CA ALA A 150 28.03 24.21 -1.51
C ALA A 150 28.45 25.64 -1.18
N THR A 151 28.37 26.01 0.08
CA THR A 151 28.93 27.25 0.58
C THR A 151 30.45 27.08 0.52
N SER A 152 31.05 27.57 -0.56
CA SER A 152 32.47 27.75 -0.63
C SER A 152 32.86 28.82 0.40
N ALA A 153 33.30 28.39 1.58
CA ALA A 153 34.01 29.25 2.50
C ALA A 153 35.32 29.68 1.81
N GLN A 154 35.37 30.93 1.39
CA GLN A 154 36.62 31.56 1.03
C GLN A 154 37.32 31.98 2.34
N ALA A 155 38.54 31.53 2.46
CA ALA A 155 39.49 31.92 3.49
C ALA A 155 39.94 33.38 3.32
#